data_caef725ec237155e888a855483d4e612
#
_entry.id   caef725ec237155e888a855483d4e612
#
_cell.length_a   1.000
_cell.length_b   1.000
_cell.length_c   1.000
_cell.angle_alpha   90.00
_cell.angle_beta   90.00
_cell.angle_gamma   90.00
#
_symmetry.space_group_name_H-M   'P 1'
#
loop_
_entity.id
_entity.type
_entity.pdbx_description
1 polymer ?
#
loop_
_entity_poly.entity_id
_entity_poly.type
_entity_poly.pdbx_seq_one_letter_code
_entity_poly.pdbx_strand_id
1 'polypeptide(L)'
;LMGVSPFVHFADVVPAPQKEIIFSEKDSMQSKEPSVKYRGFFINDEWPAFGNWTFSHYGGFTAEMYDLIFETLLRLKGNYLWPAMWTSSFSLDGPGEENARLADCYGIVMSNSHHEPCLRHSEEWDLVRGEDSVYGNEWSYLTNREGLIRYWRDGLLRSGKYENIITIGMRGERDSLMLGEDASLEQNISLLKEIITEQR
;
A
#
# COMPACT_ATOMS: atom_id res chain seq x y z
N LEU A 1 0.71 18.83 20.79
CA LEU A 1 0.62 20.11 21.49
C LEU A 1 -0.75 20.31 22.15
N MET A 2 -1.84 20.10 21.43
CA MET A 2 -3.20 20.28 21.95
C MET A 2 -3.75 19.07 22.74
N GLY A 3 -2.98 18.02 22.93
CA GLY A 3 -3.40 16.82 23.66
C GLY A 3 -4.42 15.93 22.93
N VAL A 4 -4.72 16.20 21.66
CA VAL A 4 -5.60 15.36 20.86
C VAL A 4 -4.86 14.09 20.44
N SER A 5 -5.47 12.93 20.70
CA SER A 5 -4.90 11.65 20.33
C SER A 5 -4.69 11.54 18.81
N PRO A 6 -3.58 10.95 18.32
CA PRO A 6 -3.45 10.57 16.91
C PRO A 6 -4.55 9.63 16.42
N PHE A 7 -5.14 8.87 17.34
CA PHE A 7 -6.20 7.89 17.06
C PHE A 7 -7.62 8.43 17.30
N VAL A 8 -7.78 9.76 17.36
CA VAL A 8 -9.09 10.39 17.64
C VAL A 8 -10.20 9.89 16.71
N HIS A 9 -9.87 9.58 15.45
CA HIS A 9 -10.84 9.10 14.46
C HIS A 9 -11.23 7.62 14.62
N PHE A 10 -10.43 6.84 15.37
CA PHE A 10 -10.64 5.40 15.53
C PHE A 10 -11.12 5.01 16.94
N ALA A 11 -10.87 5.86 17.92
CA ALA A 11 -11.12 5.56 19.33
C ALA A 11 -12.44 6.14 19.88
N ASP A 12 -13.30 6.68 19.03
CA ASP A 12 -14.56 7.37 19.40
C ASP A 12 -14.36 8.47 20.46
N VAL A 13 -13.13 8.97 20.58
CA VAL A 13 -12.80 10.04 21.53
C VAL A 13 -12.98 11.39 20.84
N VAL A 14 -14.09 12.03 21.12
CA VAL A 14 -14.34 13.39 20.64
C VAL A 14 -13.76 14.39 21.64
N PRO A 15 -12.76 15.21 21.25
CA PRO A 15 -12.24 16.26 22.12
C PRO A 15 -13.34 17.25 22.50
N ALA A 16 -13.35 17.68 23.76
CA ALA A 16 -14.29 18.70 24.20
C ALA A 16 -14.08 20.00 23.42
N PRO A 17 -15.15 20.62 22.90
CA PRO A 17 -15.02 21.90 22.20
C PRO A 17 -14.40 22.96 23.12
N GLN A 18 -13.42 23.69 22.60
CA GLN A 18 -12.80 24.81 23.29
C GLN A 18 -13.24 26.12 22.60
N LYS A 19 -13.57 27.13 23.37
CA LYS A 19 -13.92 28.46 22.83
C LYS A 19 -12.71 29.20 22.30
N GLU A 20 -11.56 28.93 22.88
CA GLU A 20 -10.31 29.62 22.56
C GLU A 20 -9.14 28.68 22.81
N ILE A 21 -8.15 28.71 21.95
CA ILE A 21 -6.87 28.01 22.11
C ILE A 21 -5.77 29.05 22.11
N ILE A 22 -5.06 29.18 23.23
CA ILE A 22 -4.00 30.17 23.42
C ILE A 22 -2.64 29.45 23.30
N PHE A 23 -1.80 29.94 22.40
CA PHE A 23 -0.41 29.49 22.25
C PHE A 23 0.53 30.60 22.69
N SER A 24 1.60 30.21 23.35
CA SER A 24 2.72 31.11 23.70
C SER A 24 3.99 30.67 22.96
N GLU A 25 4.99 31.52 22.89
CA GLU A 25 6.31 31.17 22.33
C GLU A 25 6.95 29.95 23.04
N LYS A 26 6.59 29.73 24.31
CA LYS A 26 7.06 28.59 25.09
C LYS A 26 6.47 27.25 24.64
N ASP A 27 5.37 27.28 23.92
CA ASP A 27 4.71 26.09 23.34
C ASP A 27 5.33 25.71 22.00
N SER A 28 6.29 26.48 21.52
CA SER A 28 7.06 26.17 20.31
C SER A 28 7.96 24.96 20.57
N MET A 29 7.88 23.98 19.69
CA MET A 29 8.65 22.75 19.79
C MET A 29 9.31 22.43 18.45
N GLN A 30 10.63 22.24 18.46
CA GLN A 30 11.39 21.80 17.30
C GLN A 30 11.90 20.38 17.58
N SER A 31 11.45 19.41 16.79
CA SER A 31 12.00 18.06 16.84
C SER A 31 13.27 17.96 16.02
N LYS A 32 14.18 17.10 16.44
CA LYS A 32 15.35 16.73 15.63
C LYS A 32 14.92 15.86 14.45
N GLU A 33 15.76 15.82 13.42
CA GLU A 33 15.62 14.91 12.31
C GLU A 33 15.58 13.46 12.83
N PRO A 34 14.64 12.63 12.37
CA PRO A 34 14.59 11.22 12.75
C PRO A 34 15.83 10.45 12.30
N SER A 35 16.33 9.57 13.15
CA SER A 35 17.49 8.70 12.83
C SER A 35 17.16 7.61 11.79
N VAL A 36 15.88 7.32 11.53
CA VAL A 36 15.42 6.35 10.55
C VAL A 36 14.60 7.10 9.49
N LYS A 37 15.01 6.98 8.22
CA LYS A 37 14.38 7.70 7.10
C LYS A 37 12.91 7.33 6.92
N TYR A 38 12.58 6.05 6.85
CA TYR A 38 11.24 5.55 6.64
C TYR A 38 10.67 4.95 7.91
N ARG A 39 9.51 5.44 8.32
CA ARG A 39 8.83 5.06 9.56
C ARG A 39 7.35 4.96 9.26
N GLY A 40 6.75 3.83 9.53
CA GLY A 40 5.36 3.64 9.19
C GLY A 40 4.80 2.34 9.72
N PHE A 41 3.68 1.97 9.17
CA PHE A 41 2.99 0.74 9.50
C PHE A 41 2.37 0.11 8.26
N PHE A 42 1.92 -1.11 8.40
CA PHE A 42 1.16 -1.86 7.44
C PHE A 42 -0.32 -1.86 7.84
N ILE A 43 -1.20 -1.54 6.90
CA ILE A 43 -2.63 -1.76 7.07
C ILE A 43 -2.95 -3.10 6.42
N ASN A 44 -3.25 -4.06 7.27
CA ASN A 44 -3.87 -5.28 6.83
C ASN A 44 -5.38 -5.09 6.91
N ASP A 45 -6.11 -5.32 5.84
CA ASP A 45 -7.57 -5.23 5.81
C ASP A 45 -8.22 -6.46 6.44
N GLU A 46 -7.70 -6.85 7.58
CA GLU A 46 -8.17 -8.00 8.33
C GLU A 46 -9.60 -7.83 8.81
N TRP A 47 -10.41 -8.77 8.45
CA TRP A 47 -11.77 -8.89 8.94
C TRP A 47 -11.80 -9.65 10.28
N PRO A 48 -12.72 -9.28 11.18
CA PRO A 48 -13.79 -8.29 11.00
C PRO A 48 -13.43 -6.86 11.43
N ALA A 49 -12.25 -6.60 11.95
CA ALA A 49 -11.94 -5.33 12.62
C ALA A 49 -11.91 -4.12 11.66
N PHE A 50 -10.79 -3.90 10.99
CA PHE A 50 -10.57 -2.67 10.22
C PHE A 50 -11.46 -2.60 8.97
N GLY A 51 -11.67 -3.73 8.29
CA GLY A 51 -12.56 -3.80 7.13
C GLY A 51 -13.99 -3.39 7.47
N ASN A 52 -14.58 -3.92 8.57
CA ASN A 52 -15.92 -3.53 9.00
C ASN A 52 -15.99 -2.04 9.34
N TRP A 53 -14.99 -1.51 10.04
CA TRP A 53 -14.94 -0.09 10.36
C TRP A 53 -14.89 0.77 9.09
N THR A 54 -14.00 0.44 8.17
CA THR A 54 -13.81 1.14 6.90
C THR A 54 -15.09 1.15 6.07
N PHE A 55 -15.73 -0.01 5.91
CA PHE A 55 -16.99 -0.09 5.14
C PHE A 55 -18.15 0.64 5.80
N SER A 56 -18.25 0.61 7.14
CA SER A 56 -19.35 1.29 7.84
C SER A 56 -19.23 2.81 7.82
N HIS A 57 -18.02 3.36 7.70
CA HIS A 57 -17.75 4.81 7.73
C HIS A 57 -17.56 5.42 6.34
N TYR A 58 -16.95 4.67 5.41
CA TYR A 58 -16.52 5.18 4.09
C TYR A 58 -17.02 4.35 2.92
N GLY A 59 -17.71 3.26 3.16
CA GLY A 59 -18.18 2.34 2.12
C GLY A 59 -17.08 1.47 1.49
N GLY A 60 -15.84 1.56 1.97
CA GLY A 60 -14.68 0.82 1.47
C GLY A 60 -13.35 1.51 1.75
N PHE A 61 -12.28 1.01 1.14
CA PHE A 61 -10.92 1.56 1.27
C PHE A 61 -10.71 2.76 0.32
N THR A 62 -11.53 3.78 0.51
CA THR A 62 -11.59 4.98 -0.35
C THR A 62 -10.47 5.96 -0.08
N ALA A 63 -10.30 6.94 -0.96
CA ALA A 63 -9.35 8.04 -0.76
C ALA A 63 -9.67 8.85 0.51
N GLU A 64 -10.95 9.03 0.85
CA GLU A 64 -11.38 9.72 2.07
C GLU A 64 -10.93 8.96 3.34
N MET A 65 -10.98 7.64 3.32
CA MET A 65 -10.45 6.81 4.40
C MET A 65 -8.92 6.94 4.49
N TYR A 66 -8.21 6.87 3.35
CA TYR A 66 -6.76 7.02 3.34
C TYR A 66 -6.29 8.42 3.78
N ASP A 67 -7.08 9.47 3.58
CA ASP A 67 -6.81 10.81 4.10
C ASP A 67 -6.60 10.79 5.61
N LEU A 68 -7.51 10.12 6.35
CA LEU A 68 -7.37 9.92 7.79
C LEU A 68 -6.16 9.08 8.18
N ILE A 69 -5.85 8.07 7.40
CA ILE A 69 -4.68 7.21 7.65
C ILE A 69 -3.39 8.02 7.49
N PHE A 70 -3.28 8.83 6.45
CA PHE A 70 -2.11 9.67 6.22
C PHE A 70 -1.96 10.73 7.31
N GLU A 71 -3.05 11.39 7.71
CA GLU A 71 -3.03 12.30 8.86
C GLU A 71 -2.54 11.59 10.12
N THR A 72 -3.11 10.44 10.44
CA THR A 72 -2.73 9.65 11.62
C THR A 72 -1.25 9.26 11.58
N LEU A 73 -0.77 8.82 10.43
CA LEU A 73 0.63 8.46 10.22
C LEU A 73 1.57 9.64 10.49
N LEU A 74 1.27 10.81 9.93
CA LEU A 74 2.05 12.02 10.18
C LEU A 74 2.02 12.45 11.65
N ARG A 75 0.86 12.36 12.31
CA ARG A 75 0.72 12.66 13.75
C ARG A 75 1.54 11.70 14.62
N LEU A 76 1.74 10.47 14.18
CA LEU A 76 2.64 9.48 14.78
C LEU A 76 4.11 9.67 14.35
N LYS A 77 4.43 10.72 13.57
CA LYS A 77 5.75 10.99 12.98
C LYS A 77 6.23 9.92 11.99
N GLY A 78 5.30 9.23 11.36
CA GLY A 78 5.54 8.33 10.26
C GLY A 78 5.54 9.05 8.91
N ASN A 79 6.06 8.39 7.88
CA ASN A 79 6.07 8.87 6.50
C ASN A 79 6.07 7.73 5.48
N TYR A 80 5.69 6.51 5.90
CA TYR A 80 5.79 5.30 5.09
C TYR A 80 4.58 4.41 5.36
N LEU A 81 3.95 3.90 4.30
CA LEU A 81 2.76 3.05 4.44
C LEU A 81 2.79 1.86 3.49
N TRP A 82 2.43 0.69 4.03
CA TRP A 82 1.90 -0.43 3.25
C TRP A 82 0.37 -0.39 3.35
N PRO A 83 -0.35 -0.26 2.22
CA PRO A 83 -1.80 -0.21 2.22
C PRO A 83 -2.44 -1.58 2.46
N ALA A 84 -3.74 -1.59 2.67
CA ALA A 84 -4.56 -2.79 2.69
C ALA A 84 -4.44 -3.57 1.38
N MET A 85 -4.47 -4.91 1.43
CA MET A 85 -4.08 -5.74 0.30
C MET A 85 -4.96 -6.98 0.04
N TRP A 86 -5.74 -7.45 1.02
CA TRP A 86 -6.47 -8.73 0.87
C TRP A 86 -7.85 -8.61 0.24
N THR A 87 -8.52 -7.48 0.42
CA THR A 87 -9.84 -7.20 -0.14
C THR A 87 -9.89 -5.82 -0.79
N SER A 88 -8.73 -5.21 -1.00
CA SER A 88 -8.61 -3.88 -1.57
C SER A 88 -7.43 -3.78 -2.53
N SER A 89 -7.50 -2.83 -3.43
CA SER A 89 -6.43 -2.47 -4.33
C SER A 89 -6.20 -0.96 -4.24
N PHE A 90 -5.21 -0.54 -3.50
CA PHE A 90 -4.89 0.87 -3.26
C PHE A 90 -4.92 1.73 -4.53
N SER A 91 -4.46 1.17 -5.65
CA SER A 91 -4.39 1.88 -6.93
C SER A 91 -5.74 2.03 -7.64
N LEU A 92 -6.76 1.25 -7.23
CA LEU A 92 -8.07 1.21 -7.90
C LEU A 92 -9.22 1.67 -7.00
N ASP A 93 -9.07 1.59 -5.69
CA ASP A 93 -10.13 1.89 -4.71
C ASP A 93 -10.43 3.38 -4.61
N GLY A 94 -9.47 4.24 -4.95
CA GLY A 94 -9.70 5.67 -5.16
C GLY A 94 -10.07 5.96 -6.63
N PRO A 95 -10.79 7.05 -6.93
CA PRO A 95 -11.08 7.41 -8.32
C PRO A 95 -9.78 7.74 -9.08
N GLY A 96 -9.44 6.95 -10.08
CA GLY A 96 -8.20 7.08 -10.83
C GLY A 96 -6.96 6.90 -9.93
N GLU A 97 -6.03 7.84 -9.99
CA GLU A 97 -4.80 7.83 -9.18
C GLU A 97 -4.95 8.59 -7.85
N GLU A 98 -6.15 8.83 -7.36
CA GLU A 98 -6.39 9.74 -6.24
C GLU A 98 -5.68 9.30 -4.95
N ASN A 99 -5.67 7.99 -4.64
CA ASN A 99 -4.97 7.49 -3.45
C ASN A 99 -3.46 7.76 -3.52
N ALA A 100 -2.83 7.52 -4.66
CA ALA A 100 -1.40 7.75 -4.84
C ALA A 100 -1.06 9.27 -4.84
N ARG A 101 -1.90 10.09 -5.50
CA ARG A 101 -1.77 11.55 -5.48
C ARG A 101 -1.94 12.11 -4.07
N LEU A 102 -2.86 11.58 -3.31
CA LEU A 102 -3.10 11.99 -1.92
C LEU A 102 -1.90 11.64 -1.04
N ALA A 103 -1.35 10.43 -1.15
CA ALA A 103 -0.12 10.04 -0.46
C ALA A 103 1.04 11.00 -0.76
N ASP A 104 1.24 11.35 -2.03
CA ASP A 104 2.26 12.31 -2.46
C ASP A 104 2.04 13.69 -1.85
N CYS A 105 0.81 14.19 -1.83
CA CYS A 105 0.46 15.48 -1.18
C CYS A 105 0.81 15.50 0.31
N TYR A 106 0.66 14.37 1.00
CA TYR A 106 1.04 14.21 2.41
C TYR A 106 2.54 13.93 2.60
N GLY A 107 3.31 13.71 1.54
CA GLY A 107 4.70 13.29 1.61
C GLY A 107 4.87 11.88 2.18
N ILE A 108 3.90 11.01 1.94
CA ILE A 108 3.93 9.61 2.36
C ILE A 108 4.53 8.76 1.26
N VAL A 109 5.58 8.03 1.60
CA VAL A 109 6.21 7.04 0.73
C VAL A 109 5.41 5.75 0.78
N MET A 110 4.89 5.34 -0.36
CA MET A 110 4.11 4.10 -0.46
C MET A 110 5.01 2.91 -0.77
N SER A 111 4.61 1.74 -0.34
CA SER A 111 5.20 0.46 -0.75
C SER A 111 4.14 -0.63 -0.77
N ASN A 112 4.52 -1.79 -1.26
CA ASN A 112 3.67 -2.96 -1.34
C ASN A 112 4.28 -4.12 -0.57
N SER A 113 3.47 -5.13 -0.27
CA SER A 113 3.94 -6.35 0.37
C SER A 113 4.87 -7.18 -0.56
N HIS A 114 5.46 -8.22 0.01
CA HIS A 114 6.43 -9.09 -0.66
C HIS A 114 5.89 -9.87 -1.86
N HIS A 115 4.58 -10.00 -2.02
CA HIS A 115 3.95 -10.66 -3.18
C HIS A 115 3.24 -9.70 -4.14
N GLU A 116 3.46 -8.40 -3.97
CA GLU A 116 2.87 -7.34 -4.77
C GLU A 116 3.95 -6.50 -5.49
N PRO A 117 4.63 -7.07 -6.49
CA PRO A 117 5.74 -6.39 -7.12
C PRO A 117 5.30 -5.25 -8.05
N CYS A 118 6.22 -4.30 -8.27
CA CYS A 118 6.12 -3.25 -9.29
C CYS A 118 4.88 -2.35 -9.15
N LEU A 119 4.50 -2.01 -7.90
CA LEU A 119 3.36 -1.15 -7.58
C LEU A 119 2.01 -1.70 -8.06
N ARG A 120 1.91 -3.03 -8.14
CA ARG A 120 0.66 -3.75 -8.40
C ARG A 120 0.16 -4.40 -7.11
N HIS A 121 -1.15 -4.49 -6.97
CA HIS A 121 -1.81 -5.03 -5.78
C HIS A 121 -2.39 -6.41 -6.07
N SER A 122 -2.42 -7.29 -5.05
CA SER A 122 -2.85 -8.68 -5.21
C SER A 122 -4.24 -8.80 -5.83
N GLU A 123 -5.18 -8.06 -5.30
CA GLU A 123 -6.57 -8.10 -5.77
C GLU A 123 -6.76 -7.50 -7.17
N GLU A 124 -5.82 -6.66 -7.60
CA GLU A 124 -5.89 -6.04 -8.92
C GLU A 124 -5.78 -7.05 -10.06
N TRP A 125 -5.02 -8.14 -9.86
CA TRP A 125 -4.87 -9.18 -10.87
C TRP A 125 -6.22 -9.80 -11.24
N ASP A 126 -7.04 -10.12 -10.25
CA ASP A 126 -8.37 -10.71 -10.47
C ASP A 126 -9.32 -9.78 -11.23
N LEU A 127 -9.10 -8.47 -11.18
CA LEU A 127 -9.91 -7.48 -11.89
C LEU A 127 -9.48 -7.27 -13.35
N VAL A 128 -8.23 -7.60 -13.69
CA VAL A 128 -7.66 -7.26 -15.00
C VAL A 128 -7.29 -8.47 -15.84
N ARG A 129 -7.22 -9.68 -15.29
CA ARG A 129 -6.90 -10.92 -16.01
C ARG A 129 -8.06 -11.41 -16.86
N GLY A 130 -7.77 -12.24 -17.84
CA GLY A 130 -8.77 -12.90 -18.69
C GLY A 130 -8.16 -13.37 -19.99
N GLU A 131 -8.89 -14.23 -20.74
CA GLU A 131 -8.42 -14.75 -22.04
C GLU A 131 -8.23 -13.62 -23.06
N ASP A 132 -9.08 -12.60 -23.03
CA ASP A 132 -9.00 -11.42 -23.92
C ASP A 132 -8.20 -10.26 -23.29
N SER A 133 -7.65 -10.44 -22.09
CA SER A 133 -6.85 -9.42 -21.43
C SER A 133 -5.48 -9.28 -22.07
N VAL A 134 -5.00 -8.04 -22.16
CA VAL A 134 -3.62 -7.75 -22.58
C VAL A 134 -2.56 -8.31 -21.62
N TYR A 135 -2.97 -8.71 -20.43
CA TYR A 135 -2.13 -9.34 -19.39
C TYR A 135 -2.24 -10.86 -19.37
N GLY A 136 -3.17 -11.46 -20.14
CA GLY A 136 -3.48 -12.88 -20.06
C GLY A 136 -4.25 -13.26 -18.80
N ASN A 137 -4.38 -14.56 -18.58
CA ASN A 137 -5.21 -15.09 -17.48
C ASN A 137 -4.39 -15.67 -16.33
N GLU A 138 -3.18 -16.18 -16.60
CA GLU A 138 -2.42 -16.97 -15.64
C GLU A 138 -1.40 -16.15 -14.84
N TRP A 139 -1.42 -16.26 -13.51
CA TRP A 139 -0.38 -15.74 -12.63
C TRP A 139 0.80 -16.70 -12.61
N SER A 140 1.48 -16.85 -13.73
CA SER A 140 2.61 -17.76 -13.91
C SER A 140 3.66 -17.17 -14.85
N TYR A 141 4.86 -16.96 -14.34
CA TYR A 141 5.95 -16.47 -15.17
C TYR A 141 6.41 -17.48 -16.23
N LEU A 142 6.18 -18.78 -16.01
CA LEU A 142 6.55 -19.84 -16.95
C LEU A 142 5.60 -19.89 -18.16
N THR A 143 4.31 -19.63 -17.96
CA THR A 143 3.28 -19.76 -19.00
C THR A 143 2.74 -18.44 -19.51
N ASN A 144 2.91 -17.35 -18.76
CA ASN A 144 2.40 -16.02 -19.09
C ASN A 144 3.43 -14.90 -18.84
N ARG A 145 4.68 -15.13 -19.22
CA ARG A 145 5.79 -14.19 -19.00
C ARG A 145 5.49 -12.79 -19.55
N GLU A 146 5.08 -12.69 -20.81
CA GLU A 146 4.84 -11.41 -21.48
C GLU A 146 3.70 -10.61 -20.83
N GLY A 147 2.63 -11.29 -20.45
CA GLY A 147 1.50 -10.69 -19.74
C GLY A 147 1.89 -10.12 -18.37
N LEU A 148 2.69 -10.87 -17.60
CA LEU A 148 3.18 -10.41 -16.31
C LEU A 148 4.17 -9.24 -16.43
N ILE A 149 5.10 -9.27 -17.38
CA ILE A 149 6.02 -8.16 -17.64
C ILE A 149 5.24 -6.89 -17.98
N ARG A 150 4.24 -7.00 -18.86
CA ARG A 150 3.36 -5.88 -19.19
C ARG A 150 2.60 -5.37 -17.97
N TYR A 151 2.05 -6.28 -17.16
CA TYR A 151 1.34 -5.95 -15.94
C TYR A 151 2.21 -5.15 -14.97
N TRP A 152 3.43 -5.59 -14.70
CA TRP A 152 4.39 -4.90 -13.84
C TRP A 152 4.79 -3.54 -14.41
N ARG A 153 5.12 -3.49 -15.70
CA ARG A 153 5.49 -2.24 -16.38
C ARG A 153 4.39 -1.19 -16.27
N ASP A 154 3.13 -1.58 -16.49
CA ASP A 154 2.00 -0.67 -16.44
C ASP A 154 1.76 -0.16 -14.99
N GLY A 155 2.06 -0.96 -13.97
CA GLY A 155 2.08 -0.51 -12.57
C GLY A 155 3.11 0.58 -12.32
N LEU A 156 4.33 0.39 -12.80
CA LEU A 156 5.41 1.38 -12.70
C LEU A 156 5.10 2.66 -13.49
N LEU A 157 4.55 2.54 -14.69
CA LEU A 157 4.15 3.71 -15.50
C LEU A 157 3.04 4.52 -14.84
N ARG A 158 2.09 3.85 -14.18
CA ARG A 158 0.98 4.50 -13.48
C ARG A 158 1.43 5.28 -12.26
N SER A 159 2.19 4.63 -11.37
CA SER A 159 2.45 5.13 -10.03
C SER A 159 3.93 5.45 -9.74
N GLY A 160 4.85 5.11 -10.62
CA GLY A 160 6.30 5.30 -10.43
C GLY A 160 6.75 6.78 -10.41
N LYS A 161 5.89 7.71 -10.80
CA LYS A 161 6.14 9.16 -10.70
C LYS A 161 6.10 9.70 -9.27
N TYR A 162 5.48 8.97 -8.35
CA TYR A 162 5.40 9.31 -6.93
C TYR A 162 6.56 8.67 -6.15
N GLU A 163 6.88 9.18 -4.96
CA GLU A 163 7.92 8.57 -4.14
C GLU A 163 7.44 7.22 -3.58
N ASN A 164 8.09 6.15 -4.01
CA ASN A 164 7.73 4.78 -3.63
C ASN A 164 8.98 3.97 -3.28
N ILE A 165 8.80 2.97 -2.42
CA ILE A 165 9.72 1.84 -2.30
C ILE A 165 9.12 0.67 -3.06
N ILE A 166 9.76 0.32 -4.16
CA ILE A 166 9.22 -0.66 -5.10
C ILE A 166 9.64 -2.06 -4.67
N THR A 167 8.66 -2.90 -4.35
CA THR A 167 8.86 -4.33 -4.16
C THR A 167 9.21 -4.98 -5.50
N ILE A 168 10.20 -5.85 -5.51
CA ILE A 168 10.56 -6.70 -6.65
C ILE A 168 10.57 -8.17 -6.22
N GLY A 169 10.46 -9.07 -7.16
CA GLY A 169 10.29 -10.50 -6.94
C GLY A 169 8.91 -10.97 -7.34
N MET A 170 8.56 -12.16 -6.99
CA MET A 170 7.25 -12.76 -7.23
C MET A 170 7.01 -13.88 -6.22
N ARG A 171 5.76 -14.06 -5.84
CA ARG A 171 5.21 -15.26 -5.21
C ARG A 171 4.18 -15.86 -6.15
N GLY A 172 3.71 -17.06 -5.85
CA GLY A 172 2.52 -17.60 -6.49
C GLY A 172 1.29 -16.75 -6.18
N GLU A 173 0.22 -17.03 -6.86
CA GLU A 173 -1.04 -16.30 -6.70
C GLU A 173 -1.48 -16.30 -5.23
N ARG A 174 -1.87 -15.13 -4.71
CA ARG A 174 -2.27 -14.92 -3.31
C ARG A 174 -1.25 -15.44 -2.28
N ASP A 175 0.02 -15.13 -2.51
CA ASP A 175 1.13 -15.49 -1.62
C ASP A 175 1.43 -16.99 -1.53
N SER A 176 1.02 -17.76 -2.52
CA SER A 176 1.34 -19.18 -2.62
C SER A 176 2.76 -19.45 -3.17
N LEU A 177 3.09 -20.70 -3.42
CA LEU A 177 4.34 -21.09 -4.06
C LEU A 177 4.30 -20.74 -5.57
N MET A 178 5.42 -20.25 -6.12
CA MET A 178 5.56 -19.97 -7.56
C MET A 178 5.58 -21.27 -8.39
N LEU A 179 6.21 -22.29 -7.86
CA LEU A 179 6.30 -23.62 -8.42
C LEU A 179 5.58 -24.61 -7.51
N GLY A 180 5.26 -25.80 -8.02
CA GLY A 180 4.64 -26.84 -7.23
C GLY A 180 5.50 -27.28 -6.02
N GLU A 181 4.90 -28.01 -5.08
CA GLU A 181 5.56 -28.50 -3.86
C GLU A 181 6.79 -29.38 -4.12
N ASP A 182 6.82 -30.05 -5.27
CA ASP A 182 7.93 -30.93 -5.68
C ASP A 182 9.13 -30.16 -6.26
N ALA A 183 9.02 -28.87 -6.44
CA ALA A 183 10.10 -28.07 -7.03
C ALA A 183 11.28 -27.91 -6.06
N SER A 184 12.49 -28.13 -6.57
CA SER A 184 13.70 -27.99 -5.76
C SER A 184 13.96 -26.52 -5.39
N LEU A 185 14.79 -26.31 -4.36
CA LEU A 185 15.25 -24.96 -3.97
C LEU A 185 16.00 -24.29 -5.14
N GLU A 186 16.82 -25.02 -5.88
CA GLU A 186 17.58 -24.51 -7.02
C GLU A 186 16.66 -24.01 -8.15
N GLN A 187 15.56 -24.73 -8.42
CA GLN A 187 14.55 -24.32 -9.40
C GLN A 187 13.87 -23.03 -8.98
N ASN A 188 13.46 -22.91 -7.72
CA ASN A 188 12.85 -21.70 -7.18
C ASN A 188 13.83 -20.51 -7.21
N ILE A 189 15.09 -20.69 -6.84
CA ILE A 189 16.13 -19.66 -6.91
C ILE A 189 16.37 -19.22 -8.35
N SER A 190 16.45 -20.16 -9.29
CA SER A 190 16.70 -19.87 -10.71
C SER A 190 15.57 -19.02 -11.29
N LEU A 191 14.32 -19.43 -11.06
CA LEU A 191 13.14 -18.70 -11.51
C LEU A 191 13.08 -17.30 -10.90
N LEU A 192 13.28 -17.18 -9.60
CA LEU A 192 13.24 -15.88 -8.92
C LEU A 192 14.36 -14.93 -9.41
N LYS A 193 15.55 -15.44 -9.69
CA LYS A 193 16.64 -14.65 -10.29
C LYS A 193 16.26 -14.11 -11.66
N GLU A 194 15.63 -14.92 -12.51
CA GLU A 194 15.17 -14.50 -13.83
C GLU A 194 14.12 -13.39 -13.68
N ILE A 195 13.11 -13.59 -12.85
CA ILE A 195 12.05 -12.61 -12.57
C ILE A 195 12.62 -11.28 -12.07
N ILE A 196 13.50 -11.29 -11.06
CA ILE A 196 14.12 -10.08 -10.52
C ILE A 196 14.99 -9.37 -11.57
N THR A 197 15.64 -10.14 -12.45
CA THR A 197 16.44 -9.55 -13.54
C THR A 197 15.56 -8.81 -14.54
N GLU A 198 14.38 -9.33 -14.82
CA GLU A 198 13.41 -8.70 -15.71
C GLU A 198 12.77 -7.44 -15.11
N GLN A 199 12.55 -7.43 -13.80
CA GLN A 199 11.93 -6.30 -13.09
C GLN A 199 12.90 -5.12 -12.82
N ARG A 200 14.20 -5.31 -13.03
CA ARG A 200 15.25 -4.29 -12.79
C ARG A 200 15.56 -3.47 -14.02
#